data_0cb89da46e06f683dfe832240ef932b6
#
_entry.id   0cb89da46e06f683dfe832240ef932b6
#
_cell.length_a   1.000
_cell.length_b   1.000
_cell.length_c   1.000
_cell.angle_alpha   90.00
_cell.angle_beta   90.00
_cell.angle_gamma   90.00
#
_symmetry.space_group_name_H-M   'P 1'
#
loop_
_entity.id
_entity.type
_entity.pdbx_description
1 polymer ?
#
loop_
_entity_poly.entity_id
_entity_poly.type
_entity_poly.pdbx_seq_one_letter_code
_entity_poly.pdbx_strand_id
1 'polypeptide(L)'
;KNISFVNIRVAHEIRGVADKILPELYKAGRFQNTLIVSPPGFGKTTLLRDLIRQLSDGNAYGPGLRVGVVDERSELAGSYRGRPQNDLGMRTDVLDACPKALGMLLLLRSMSPQVIAVDELGEEQDLRVLHMAASGGCSLLATVHGAGEEDAARRLGGEYMREMFARIVILIG
;
A
#
# COMPACT_ATOMS: atom_id res chain seq x y z
N LYS A 1 -2.02 11.23 37.90
CA LYS A 1 -3.11 10.89 36.96
C LYS A 1 -3.27 9.40 36.97
N ASN A 2 -4.46 8.90 37.29
CA ASN A 2 -4.76 7.47 37.26
C ASN A 2 -5.19 7.11 35.84
N ILE A 3 -4.57 6.07 35.26
CA ILE A 3 -5.01 5.49 33.98
C ILE A 3 -6.20 4.57 34.30
N SER A 4 -7.36 4.86 33.75
CA SER A 4 -8.58 4.09 33.97
C SER A 4 -8.87 3.08 32.85
N PHE A 5 -8.20 3.21 31.70
CA PHE A 5 -8.40 2.33 30.55
C PHE A 5 -7.17 2.32 29.65
N VAL A 6 -6.83 1.16 29.10
CA VAL A 6 -5.78 0.97 28.08
C VAL A 6 -6.35 0.09 26.98
N ASN A 7 -6.28 0.57 25.73
CA ASN A 7 -6.60 -0.23 24.54
C ASN A 7 -5.28 -0.67 23.90
N ILE A 8 -5.09 -1.98 23.78
CA ILE A 8 -3.88 -2.56 23.18
C ILE A 8 -4.29 -3.24 21.88
N ARG A 9 -3.78 -2.76 20.75
CA ARG A 9 -3.85 -3.46 19.47
C ARG A 9 -2.62 -4.32 19.28
N VAL A 10 -2.83 -5.61 19.04
CA VAL A 10 -1.76 -6.52 18.64
C VAL A 10 -1.83 -6.70 17.13
N ALA A 11 -0.79 -6.26 16.43
CA ALA A 11 -0.67 -6.50 15.00
C ALA A 11 -0.24 -7.95 14.78
N HIS A 12 -0.97 -8.68 13.93
CA HIS A 12 -0.60 -10.03 13.52
C HIS A 12 -0.12 -9.98 12.07
N GLU A 13 1.04 -10.57 11.84
CA GLU A 13 1.52 -10.83 10.48
C GLU A 13 0.84 -12.11 9.97
N ILE A 14 0.15 -12.02 8.84
CA ILE A 14 -0.47 -13.15 8.15
C ILE A 14 0.11 -13.21 6.75
N ARG A 15 0.84 -14.28 6.44
CA ARG A 15 1.47 -14.53 5.14
C ARG A 15 0.54 -15.32 4.23
N GLY A 16 0.63 -15.07 2.92
CA GLY A 16 -0.13 -15.79 1.90
C GLY A 16 -1.57 -15.31 1.71
N VAL A 17 -1.97 -14.22 2.37
CA VAL A 17 -3.31 -13.64 2.18
C VAL A 17 -3.52 -13.17 0.75
N ALA A 18 -2.46 -12.72 0.09
CA ALA A 18 -2.48 -12.22 -1.27
C ALA A 18 -2.43 -13.32 -2.34
N ASP A 19 -2.10 -14.57 -2.01
CA ASP A 19 -1.79 -15.63 -2.99
C ASP A 19 -2.90 -15.84 -4.01
N LYS A 20 -4.15 -15.76 -3.59
CA LYS A 20 -5.31 -15.97 -4.47
C LYS A 20 -5.53 -14.87 -5.50
N ILE A 21 -5.11 -13.65 -5.18
CA ILE A 21 -5.33 -12.48 -6.06
C ILE A 21 -4.11 -12.12 -6.89
N LEU A 22 -2.92 -12.58 -6.50
CA LEU A 22 -1.66 -12.28 -7.19
C LEU A 22 -1.70 -12.48 -8.70
N PRO A 23 -2.25 -13.60 -9.24
CA PRO A 23 -2.30 -13.82 -10.68
C PRO A 23 -3.00 -12.69 -11.44
N GLU A 24 -4.06 -12.13 -10.84
CA GLU A 24 -4.88 -11.08 -11.44
C GLU A 24 -4.19 -9.70 -11.39
N LEU A 25 -3.19 -9.54 -10.51
CA LEU A 25 -2.45 -8.29 -10.35
C LEU A 25 -1.28 -8.16 -11.33
N TYR A 26 -0.98 -9.20 -12.10
CA TYR A 26 0.09 -9.21 -13.10
C TYR A 26 -0.46 -9.27 -14.51
N LYS A 27 0.23 -8.60 -15.43
CA LYS A 27 0.00 -8.70 -16.87
C LYS A 27 1.35 -8.77 -17.59
N ALA A 28 1.57 -9.83 -18.36
CA ALA A 28 2.84 -10.07 -19.06
C ALA A 28 4.08 -9.94 -18.16
N GLY A 29 4.04 -10.52 -16.95
CA GLY A 29 5.14 -10.49 -15.98
C GLY A 29 5.34 -9.14 -15.27
N ARG A 30 4.43 -8.17 -15.46
CA ARG A 30 4.51 -6.84 -14.83
C ARG A 30 3.37 -6.63 -13.86
N PHE A 31 3.71 -6.20 -12.65
CA PHE A 31 2.72 -5.78 -11.67
C PHE A 31 1.93 -4.56 -12.16
N GLN A 32 0.63 -4.61 -12.01
CA GLN A 32 -0.29 -3.56 -12.43
C GLN A 32 -0.63 -2.64 -11.26
N ASN A 33 -0.79 -1.35 -11.53
CA ASN A 33 -1.25 -0.39 -10.53
C ASN A 33 -2.53 -0.89 -9.88
N THR A 34 -2.49 -1.08 -8.55
CA THR A 34 -3.55 -1.76 -7.80
C THR A 34 -4.07 -0.88 -6.68
N LEU A 35 -5.38 -0.74 -6.61
CA LEU A 35 -6.11 -0.10 -5.51
C LEU A 35 -6.89 -1.15 -4.73
N ILE A 36 -6.71 -1.19 -3.41
CA ILE A 36 -7.47 -2.04 -2.49
C ILE A 36 -8.55 -1.20 -1.83
N VAL A 37 -9.80 -1.59 -2.00
CA VAL A 37 -10.97 -0.89 -1.44
C VAL A 37 -11.62 -1.78 -0.41
N SER A 38 -11.88 -1.27 0.77
CA SER A 38 -12.67 -2.00 1.78
C SER A 38 -13.21 -1.07 2.87
N PRO A 39 -14.27 -1.47 3.56
CA PRO A 39 -14.66 -0.88 4.83
C PRO A 39 -13.54 -1.05 5.89
N PRO A 40 -13.57 -0.27 6.99
CA PRO A 40 -12.67 -0.47 8.12
C PRO A 40 -12.76 -1.89 8.70
N GLY A 41 -11.63 -2.46 9.11
CA GLY A 41 -11.60 -3.76 9.80
C GLY A 41 -11.60 -5.01 8.89
N PHE A 42 -11.69 -4.88 7.57
CA PHE A 42 -11.75 -6.01 6.63
C PHE A 42 -10.37 -6.53 6.16
N GLY A 43 -9.32 -6.22 6.88
CA GLY A 43 -7.99 -6.78 6.59
C GLY A 43 -7.19 -6.09 5.48
N LYS A 44 -7.58 -4.88 5.07
CA LYS A 44 -6.93 -4.09 4.04
C LYS A 44 -5.42 -3.92 4.27
N THR A 45 -5.03 -3.49 5.47
CA THR A 45 -3.62 -3.32 5.86
C THR A 45 -2.87 -4.66 5.88
N THR A 46 -3.54 -5.75 6.27
CA THR A 46 -2.95 -7.11 6.26
C THR A 46 -2.67 -7.57 4.83
N LEU A 47 -3.62 -7.38 3.92
CA LEU A 47 -3.45 -7.70 2.50
C LEU A 47 -2.35 -6.83 1.87
N LEU A 48 -2.36 -5.52 2.14
CA LEU A 48 -1.35 -4.60 1.65
C LEU A 48 0.05 -5.02 2.09
N ARG A 49 0.22 -5.40 3.35
CA ARG A 49 1.51 -5.86 3.90
C ARG A 49 2.03 -7.11 3.20
N ASP A 50 1.19 -8.11 3.00
CA ASP A 50 1.60 -9.35 2.32
C ASP A 50 1.91 -9.12 0.83
N LEU A 51 1.17 -8.23 0.16
CA LEU A 51 1.49 -7.80 -1.20
C LEU A 51 2.85 -7.09 -1.28
N ILE A 52 3.13 -6.16 -0.37
CA ILE A 52 4.43 -5.47 -0.31
C ILE A 52 5.56 -6.50 -0.18
N ARG A 53 5.45 -7.44 0.75
CA ARG A 53 6.45 -8.50 0.95
C ARG A 53 6.65 -9.32 -0.31
N GLN A 54 5.57 -9.80 -0.93
CA GLN A 54 5.65 -10.64 -2.13
C GLN A 54 6.16 -9.88 -3.37
N LEU A 55 5.84 -8.60 -3.51
CA LEU A 55 6.42 -7.76 -4.55
C LEU A 55 7.91 -7.53 -4.33
N SER A 56 8.31 -7.32 -3.08
CA SER A 56 9.71 -7.09 -2.71
C SER A 56 10.58 -8.33 -2.91
N ASP A 57 10.13 -9.48 -2.44
CA ASP A 57 10.91 -10.74 -2.52
C ASP A 57 10.86 -11.37 -3.90
N GLY A 58 9.82 -11.08 -4.67
CA GLY A 58 9.46 -11.79 -5.89
C GLY A 58 8.49 -12.94 -5.63
N ASN A 59 7.80 -13.36 -6.66
CA ASN A 59 6.80 -14.42 -6.61
C ASN A 59 6.73 -15.17 -7.95
N ALA A 60 5.80 -16.11 -8.08
CA ALA A 60 5.65 -16.93 -9.30
C ALA A 60 5.34 -16.12 -10.58
N TYR A 61 4.91 -14.87 -10.45
CA TYR A 61 4.44 -14.03 -11.57
C TYR A 61 5.44 -12.94 -11.98
N GLY A 62 6.46 -12.68 -11.13
CA GLY A 62 7.47 -11.69 -11.44
C GLY A 62 8.64 -11.65 -10.45
N PRO A 63 9.76 -11.05 -10.86
CA PRO A 63 10.92 -10.88 -10.00
C PRO A 63 10.66 -9.92 -8.86
N GLY A 64 11.51 -9.96 -7.82
CA GLY A 64 11.48 -9.00 -6.73
C GLY A 64 11.73 -7.56 -7.18
N LEU A 65 10.89 -6.65 -6.71
CA LEU A 65 10.89 -5.23 -7.05
C LEU A 65 11.39 -4.38 -5.87
N ARG A 66 11.98 -3.21 -6.16
CA ARG A 66 12.24 -2.22 -5.13
C ARG A 66 10.93 -1.54 -4.76
N VAL A 67 10.48 -1.73 -3.51
CA VAL A 67 9.23 -1.19 -3.00
C VAL A 67 9.53 -0.05 -2.03
N GLY A 68 8.97 1.12 -2.30
CA GLY A 68 8.97 2.24 -1.37
C GLY A 68 7.66 2.29 -0.60
N VAL A 69 7.72 2.24 0.71
CA VAL A 69 6.55 2.28 1.60
C VAL A 69 6.53 3.58 2.40
N VAL A 70 5.41 4.29 2.37
CA VAL A 70 5.15 5.38 3.32
C VAL A 70 4.16 4.87 4.35
N ASP A 71 4.63 4.73 5.58
CA ASP A 71 3.88 4.20 6.72
C ASP A 71 3.57 5.33 7.73
N GLU A 72 2.60 6.16 7.39
CA GLU A 72 2.28 7.37 8.17
C GLU A 72 1.86 7.05 9.61
N ARG A 73 1.21 5.91 9.83
CA ARG A 73 0.68 5.50 11.15
C ARG A 73 1.49 4.40 11.82
N SER A 74 2.63 4.00 11.25
CA SER A 74 3.44 2.88 11.74
C SER A 74 2.64 1.56 11.84
N GLU A 75 1.65 1.36 10.96
CA GLU A 75 0.79 0.18 10.98
C GLU A 75 1.26 -0.91 10.00
N LEU A 76 1.94 -0.54 8.91
CA LEU A 76 2.45 -1.49 7.92
C LEU A 76 3.70 -2.21 8.43
N ALA A 77 4.75 -1.47 8.71
CA ALA A 77 6.00 -2.00 9.22
C ALA A 77 5.95 -2.29 10.74
N GLY A 78 5.08 -1.60 11.45
CA GLY A 78 5.02 -1.68 12.91
C GLY A 78 6.36 -1.28 13.54
N SER A 79 7.01 -0.25 13.02
CA SER A 79 8.39 0.11 13.36
C SER A 79 8.58 0.39 14.85
N TYR A 80 9.61 -0.19 15.43
CA TYR A 80 10.05 0.10 16.78
C TYR A 80 11.53 0.49 16.78
N ARG A 81 11.84 1.69 17.26
CA ARG A 81 13.21 2.23 17.26
C ARG A 81 13.89 2.17 15.88
N GLY A 82 13.14 2.49 14.82
CA GLY A 82 13.62 2.50 13.44
C GLY A 82 13.78 1.11 12.80
N ARG A 83 13.26 0.06 13.44
CA ARG A 83 13.31 -1.31 12.90
C ARG A 83 11.89 -1.82 12.62
N PRO A 84 11.58 -2.23 11.38
CA PRO A 84 10.34 -2.92 11.08
C PRO A 84 10.17 -4.17 11.94
N GLN A 85 8.98 -4.38 12.49
CA GLN A 85 8.62 -5.57 13.25
C GLN A 85 7.85 -6.58 12.39
N ASN A 86 7.24 -6.09 11.30
CA ASN A 86 6.60 -6.93 10.29
C ASN A 86 7.56 -7.13 9.11
N ASP A 87 7.48 -8.28 8.48
CA ASP A 87 8.23 -8.59 7.26
C ASP A 87 7.57 -7.92 6.04
N LEU A 88 8.28 -6.98 5.44
CA LEU A 88 7.87 -6.28 4.22
C LEU A 88 8.72 -6.68 3.00
N GLY A 89 9.58 -7.69 3.16
CA GLY A 89 10.48 -8.16 2.12
C GLY A 89 11.81 -7.40 2.05
N MET A 90 12.80 -8.05 1.44
CA MET A 90 14.21 -7.61 1.49
C MET A 90 14.51 -6.36 0.66
N ARG A 91 13.65 -6.00 -0.33
CA ARG A 91 13.85 -4.85 -1.23
C ARG A 91 12.87 -3.72 -0.93
N THR A 92 12.47 -3.58 0.34
CA THR A 92 11.52 -2.56 0.78
C THR A 92 12.20 -1.51 1.62
N ASP A 93 12.08 -0.26 1.19
CA ASP A 93 12.44 0.93 1.96
C ASP A 93 11.19 1.51 2.62
N VAL A 94 11.25 1.77 3.93
CA VAL A 94 10.12 2.28 4.71
C VAL A 94 10.42 3.67 5.25
N LEU A 95 9.56 4.62 4.94
CA LEU A 95 9.49 5.91 5.62
C LEU A 95 8.37 5.84 6.67
N ASP A 96 8.78 5.68 7.92
CA ASP A 96 7.92 5.53 9.08
C ASP A 96 7.53 6.88 9.67
N ALA A 97 6.29 7.01 10.15
CA ALA A 97 5.75 8.23 10.75
C ALA A 97 5.94 9.50 9.87
N CYS A 98 5.86 9.34 8.56
CA CYS A 98 6.04 10.41 7.58
C CYS A 98 4.72 10.71 6.87
N PRO A 99 4.33 11.99 6.69
CA PRO A 99 3.15 12.35 5.90
C PRO A 99 3.24 11.77 4.48
N LYS A 100 2.13 11.19 3.97
CA LYS A 100 2.12 10.41 2.72
C LYS A 100 2.70 11.15 1.52
N ALA A 101 2.18 12.32 1.20
CA ALA A 101 2.64 13.09 0.04
C ALA A 101 4.13 13.42 0.11
N LEU A 102 4.62 13.85 1.29
CA LEU A 102 6.04 14.14 1.50
C LEU A 102 6.90 12.88 1.37
N GLY A 103 6.48 11.80 2.04
CA GLY A 103 7.20 10.53 2.01
C GLY A 103 7.33 9.97 0.60
N MET A 104 6.26 9.97 -0.18
CA MET A 104 6.29 9.55 -1.58
C MET A 104 7.28 10.37 -2.42
N LEU A 105 7.28 11.71 -2.26
CA LEU A 105 8.25 12.58 -2.96
C LEU A 105 9.70 12.26 -2.58
N LEU A 106 9.96 12.02 -1.31
CA LEU A 106 11.29 11.64 -0.83
C LEU A 106 11.74 10.30 -1.41
N LEU A 107 10.87 9.29 -1.41
CA LEU A 107 11.16 7.99 -2.01
C LEU A 107 11.47 8.10 -3.50
N LEU A 108 10.65 8.83 -4.24
CA LEU A 108 10.85 9.03 -5.69
C LEU A 108 12.20 9.67 -6.01
N ARG A 109 12.63 10.65 -5.20
CA ARG A 109 13.88 11.39 -5.43
C ARG A 109 15.14 10.64 -5.01
N SER A 110 15.05 9.81 -3.97
CA SER A 110 16.23 9.23 -3.33
C SER A 110 16.39 7.72 -3.54
N MET A 111 15.29 6.97 -3.65
CA MET A 111 15.32 5.50 -3.65
C MET A 111 15.01 4.88 -5.01
N SER A 112 14.49 5.66 -5.97
CA SER A 112 14.08 5.16 -7.29
C SER A 112 13.25 3.88 -7.20
N PRO A 113 12.12 3.86 -6.46
CA PRO A 113 11.32 2.68 -6.28
C PRO A 113 10.68 2.25 -7.60
N GLN A 114 10.47 0.95 -7.77
CA GLN A 114 9.70 0.39 -8.88
C GLN A 114 8.21 0.29 -8.54
N VAL A 115 7.92 0.22 -7.24
CA VAL A 115 6.55 0.26 -6.70
C VAL A 115 6.53 1.23 -5.52
N ILE A 116 5.52 2.10 -5.46
CA ILE A 116 5.17 2.88 -4.27
C ILE A 116 3.95 2.25 -3.64
N ALA A 117 4.04 1.96 -2.33
CA ALA A 117 2.96 1.43 -1.53
C ALA A 117 2.56 2.41 -0.42
N VAL A 118 1.28 2.71 -0.33
CA VAL A 118 0.71 3.62 0.68
C VAL A 118 -0.61 3.09 1.22
N ASP A 119 -0.82 3.24 2.52
CA ASP A 119 -2.09 2.92 3.16
C ASP A 119 -2.98 4.17 3.28
N GLU A 120 -4.29 3.98 3.11
CA GLU A 120 -5.34 4.99 3.33
C GLU A 120 -5.18 6.29 2.54
N LEU A 121 -5.34 6.21 1.22
CA LEU A 121 -5.46 7.41 0.39
C LEU A 121 -6.68 8.24 0.79
N GLY A 122 -6.51 9.56 0.92
CA GLY A 122 -7.61 10.42 1.32
C GLY A 122 -7.45 11.88 0.95
N GLU A 123 -6.24 12.35 0.70
CA GLU A 123 -5.96 13.75 0.42
C GLU A 123 -5.64 13.99 -1.06
N GLU A 124 -6.03 15.15 -1.57
CA GLU A 124 -5.76 15.54 -2.96
C GLU A 124 -4.25 15.58 -3.25
N GLN A 125 -3.44 15.94 -2.26
CA GLN A 125 -1.98 15.95 -2.40
C GLN A 125 -1.41 14.54 -2.62
N ASP A 126 -1.97 13.53 -1.97
CA ASP A 126 -1.55 12.13 -2.16
C ASP A 126 -1.74 11.71 -3.61
N LEU A 127 -2.90 12.04 -4.18
CA LEU A 127 -3.24 11.70 -5.57
C LEU A 127 -2.30 12.37 -6.58
N ARG A 128 -1.95 13.64 -6.34
CA ARG A 128 -1.01 14.37 -7.21
C ARG A 128 0.37 13.70 -7.26
N VAL A 129 0.88 13.29 -6.10
CA VAL A 129 2.19 12.63 -6.03
C VAL A 129 2.14 11.23 -6.61
N LEU A 130 1.05 10.48 -6.40
CA LEU A 130 0.85 9.18 -7.06
C LEU A 130 0.82 9.29 -8.57
N HIS A 131 0.16 10.31 -9.11
CA HIS A 131 0.17 10.58 -10.55
C HIS A 131 1.58 10.87 -11.07
N MET A 132 2.37 11.66 -10.34
CA MET A 132 3.78 11.89 -10.68
C MET A 132 4.59 10.58 -10.68
N ALA A 133 4.37 9.72 -9.69
CA ALA A 133 5.02 8.42 -9.60
C ALA A 133 4.68 7.52 -10.80
N ALA A 134 3.39 7.41 -11.13
CA ALA A 134 2.92 6.65 -12.28
C ALA A 134 3.48 7.17 -13.61
N SER A 135 3.48 8.49 -13.79
CA SER A 135 4.05 9.15 -14.97
C SER A 135 5.56 8.93 -15.09
N GLY A 136 6.25 8.76 -13.97
CA GLY A 136 7.67 8.38 -13.89
C GLY A 136 7.95 6.89 -14.11
N GLY A 137 6.91 6.08 -14.37
CA GLY A 137 7.04 4.63 -14.60
C GLY A 137 7.07 3.78 -13.32
N CYS A 138 6.80 4.37 -12.16
CA CYS A 138 6.65 3.66 -10.90
C CYS A 138 5.24 3.03 -10.83
N SER A 139 5.15 1.76 -10.46
CA SER A 139 3.85 1.12 -10.21
C SER A 139 3.28 1.55 -8.86
N LEU A 140 1.96 1.52 -8.75
CA LEU A 140 1.23 1.98 -7.57
C LEU A 140 0.56 0.80 -6.86
N LEU A 141 0.67 0.76 -5.54
CA LEU A 141 -0.10 -0.12 -4.66
C LEU A 141 -0.67 0.72 -3.51
N ALA A 142 -1.96 0.89 -3.48
CA ALA A 142 -2.59 1.79 -2.51
C ALA A 142 -3.87 1.20 -1.94
N THR A 143 -4.30 1.74 -0.79
CA THR A 143 -5.57 1.40 -0.20
C THR A 143 -6.46 2.63 -0.03
N VAL A 144 -7.76 2.42 0.02
CA VAL A 144 -8.75 3.45 0.33
C VAL A 144 -9.91 2.83 1.11
N HIS A 145 -10.46 3.59 2.02
CA HIS A 145 -11.72 3.22 2.65
C HIS A 145 -12.89 3.39 1.68
N GLY A 146 -13.74 2.39 1.59
CA GLY A 146 -14.95 2.45 0.79
C GLY A 146 -15.74 1.14 0.84
N ALA A 147 -17.04 1.23 0.59
CA ALA A 147 -17.92 0.06 0.49
C ALA A 147 -17.80 -0.65 -0.87
N GLY A 148 -17.18 -0.02 -1.85
CA GLY A 148 -16.99 -0.56 -3.20
C GLY A 148 -16.37 0.47 -4.14
N GLU A 149 -16.31 0.14 -5.43
CA GLU A 149 -15.67 0.98 -6.46
C GLU A 149 -16.28 2.37 -6.54
N GLU A 150 -17.61 2.50 -6.50
CA GLU A 150 -18.28 3.79 -6.59
C GLU A 150 -17.96 4.73 -5.43
N ASP A 151 -17.82 4.17 -4.22
CA ASP A 151 -17.46 4.94 -3.03
C ASP A 151 -15.99 5.38 -3.10
N ALA A 152 -15.11 4.51 -3.53
CA ALA A 152 -13.70 4.85 -3.80
C ALA A 152 -13.59 5.93 -4.89
N ALA A 153 -14.37 5.81 -5.96
CA ALA A 153 -14.41 6.78 -7.05
C ALA A 153 -14.86 8.18 -6.59
N ARG A 154 -15.87 8.25 -5.72
CA ARG A 154 -16.30 9.53 -5.12
C ARG A 154 -15.20 10.21 -4.31
N ARG A 155 -14.39 9.41 -3.60
CA ARG A 155 -13.30 9.92 -2.74
C ARG A 155 -12.06 10.37 -3.52
N LEU A 156 -11.73 9.62 -4.57
CA LEU A 156 -10.48 9.81 -5.31
C LEU A 156 -10.65 10.55 -6.65
N GLY A 157 -11.91 10.87 -7.04
CA GLY A 157 -12.20 11.36 -8.38
C GLY A 157 -12.27 10.20 -9.38
N GLY A 158 -13.49 9.83 -9.81
CA GLY A 158 -13.77 8.55 -10.47
C GLY A 158 -13.00 8.30 -11.77
N GLU A 159 -12.91 9.29 -12.65
CA GLU A 159 -12.16 9.18 -13.90
C GLU A 159 -10.66 9.06 -13.61
N TYR A 160 -10.15 9.91 -12.76
CA TYR A 160 -8.77 9.94 -12.34
C TYR A 160 -8.32 8.63 -11.65
N MET A 161 -9.18 8.04 -10.81
CA MET A 161 -8.92 6.75 -10.18
C MET A 161 -8.78 5.64 -11.22
N ARG A 162 -9.69 5.58 -12.21
CA ARG A 162 -9.68 4.55 -13.26
C ARG A 162 -8.50 4.67 -14.22
N GLU A 163 -8.02 5.88 -14.45
CA GLU A 163 -6.81 6.11 -15.24
C GLU A 163 -5.54 5.63 -14.52
N MET A 164 -5.46 5.85 -13.20
CA MET A 164 -4.29 5.48 -12.41
C MET A 164 -4.21 3.99 -12.07
N PHE A 165 -5.35 3.36 -11.74
CA PHE A 165 -5.38 2.00 -11.21
C PHE A 165 -5.99 1.03 -12.21
N ALA A 166 -5.15 0.17 -12.78
CA ALA A 166 -5.57 -0.88 -13.71
C ALA A 166 -6.26 -2.06 -13.01
N ARG A 167 -6.12 -2.18 -11.69
CA ARG A 167 -6.73 -3.21 -10.85
C ARG A 167 -7.38 -2.59 -9.62
N ILE A 168 -8.60 -3.00 -9.35
CA ILE A 168 -9.34 -2.62 -8.14
C ILE A 168 -9.72 -3.91 -7.42
N VAL A 169 -9.20 -4.09 -6.22
CA VAL A 169 -9.49 -5.23 -5.34
C VAL A 169 -10.48 -4.76 -4.27
N ILE A 170 -11.66 -5.36 -4.23
CA ILE A 170 -12.70 -5.02 -3.26
C ILE A 170 -12.76 -6.13 -2.22
N LEU A 171 -12.50 -5.79 -0.95
CA LEU A 171 -12.69 -6.71 0.16
C LEU A 171 -14.11 -6.55 0.69
N ILE A 172 -14.85 -7.63 0.62
CA ILE A 172 -16.23 -7.76 1.12
C ILE A 172 -16.26 -8.79 2.23
N GLY A 173 -17.10 -8.58 3.23
CA GLY A 173 -17.30 -9.51 4.35
C GLY A 173 -18.21 -10.66 4.01
#